data_03cd65648f27b91ae18c9c9b4ecb9938
#
_entry.id   03cd65648f27b91ae18c9c9b4ecb9938
#
_cell.length_a   1.000
_cell.length_b   1.000
_cell.length_c   1.000
_cell.angle_alpha   90.00
_cell.angle_beta   90.00
_cell.angle_gamma   90.00
#
_symmetry.space_group_name_H-M   'P 1'
#
loop_
_entity.id
_entity.type
_entity.pdbx_description
1 polymer ?
#
loop_
_entity_poly.entity_id
_entity_poly.type
_entity_poly.pdbx_seq_one_letter_code
_entity_poly.pdbx_strand_id
1 'polypeptide(L)'
;MKTVLLTGASSGIGLATGLKLASEGYVVHGIGRSFDEELSYPENFHRYCCDITDTKALTQTLQEIRSHMSEPAPDILIHSAGVGLYGLQETLAPTNRQAMIRTNLEAPILLTTEFLGFMKQRKSGHIIFLSSVTAKKSNTYGCAYGATKAGLLSFANSLFDEARKNGIKVTTLLPDMTKTNLYRNADFTADETACLFPEDIADTISYILSCGDHINVTELTIQPQKHRIQKK
;
A
#
# COMPACT_ATOMS: atom_id res chain seq x y z
N MET A 1 -21.73 -3.95 -4.91
CA MET A 1 -20.70 -3.70 -3.86
C MET A 1 -19.46 -3.14 -4.54
N LYS A 2 -18.75 -2.21 -3.89
CA LYS A 2 -17.48 -1.70 -4.44
C LYS A 2 -16.38 -2.74 -4.27
N THR A 3 -15.49 -2.83 -5.26
CA THR A 3 -14.37 -3.76 -5.30
C THR A 3 -13.06 -3.06 -4.95
N VAL A 4 -12.22 -3.71 -4.17
CA VAL A 4 -10.90 -3.24 -3.74
C VAL A 4 -9.84 -4.22 -4.20
N LEU A 5 -8.83 -3.75 -4.93
CA LEU A 5 -7.60 -4.49 -5.13
C LEU A 5 -6.53 -3.95 -4.17
N LEU A 6 -6.00 -4.82 -3.33
CA LEU A 6 -5.09 -4.46 -2.25
C LEU A 6 -3.79 -5.28 -2.33
N THR A 7 -2.64 -4.63 -2.49
CA THR A 7 -1.34 -5.30 -2.41
C THR A 7 -0.79 -5.28 -0.98
N GLY A 8 -0.02 -6.30 -0.60
CA GLY A 8 0.51 -6.45 0.75
C GLY A 8 -0.56 -6.87 1.77
N ALA A 9 -1.61 -7.54 1.31
CA ALA A 9 -2.81 -7.89 2.07
C ALA A 9 -2.61 -9.00 3.11
N SER A 10 -1.43 -9.62 3.18
CA SER A 10 -1.18 -10.78 4.04
C SER A 10 -0.65 -10.44 5.44
N SER A 11 -0.31 -9.19 5.71
CA SER A 11 0.22 -8.79 7.03
C SER A 11 0.14 -7.27 7.26
N GLY A 12 0.33 -6.85 8.51
CA GLY A 12 0.47 -5.44 8.89
C GLY A 12 -0.67 -4.55 8.38
N ILE A 13 -0.32 -3.36 7.86
CA ILE A 13 -1.29 -2.36 7.41
C ILE A 13 -2.23 -2.92 6.33
N GLY A 14 -1.70 -3.68 5.35
CA GLY A 14 -2.53 -4.23 4.28
C GLY A 14 -3.55 -5.23 4.80
N LEU A 15 -3.17 -6.13 5.70
CA LEU A 15 -4.10 -7.09 6.29
C LEU A 15 -5.19 -6.37 7.11
N ALA A 16 -4.81 -5.46 8.01
CA ALA A 16 -5.77 -4.70 8.81
C ALA A 16 -6.74 -3.91 7.91
N THR A 17 -6.22 -3.25 6.86
CA THR A 17 -7.04 -2.53 5.87
C THR A 17 -8.01 -3.47 5.15
N GLY A 18 -7.54 -4.62 4.69
CA GLY A 18 -8.38 -5.56 3.96
C GLY A 18 -9.50 -6.13 4.82
N LEU A 19 -9.21 -6.53 6.06
CA LEU A 19 -10.21 -7.01 7.02
C LEU A 19 -11.23 -5.93 7.37
N LYS A 20 -10.77 -4.70 7.62
CA LYS A 20 -11.64 -3.55 7.91
C LYS A 20 -12.60 -3.28 6.75
N LEU A 21 -12.09 -3.16 5.52
CA LEU A 21 -12.91 -2.88 4.35
C LEU A 21 -13.89 -4.03 4.05
N ALA A 22 -13.46 -5.29 4.21
CA ALA A 22 -14.36 -6.43 4.08
C ALA A 22 -15.50 -6.36 5.11
N SER A 23 -15.23 -6.01 6.37
CA SER A 23 -16.27 -5.83 7.40
C SER A 23 -17.23 -4.67 7.08
N GLU A 24 -16.81 -3.69 6.28
CA GLU A 24 -17.62 -2.57 5.80
C GLU A 24 -18.38 -2.88 4.50
N GLY A 25 -18.33 -4.12 4.01
CA GLY A 25 -19.09 -4.59 2.86
C GLY A 25 -18.41 -4.39 1.50
N TYR A 26 -17.10 -4.06 1.46
CA TYR A 26 -16.34 -4.09 0.21
C TYR A 26 -15.97 -5.53 -0.16
N VAL A 27 -15.89 -5.81 -1.46
CA VAL A 27 -15.27 -7.05 -1.96
C VAL A 27 -13.77 -6.80 -2.11
N VAL A 28 -12.95 -7.50 -1.33
CA VAL A 28 -11.50 -7.28 -1.27
C VAL A 28 -10.76 -8.39 -2.01
N HIS A 29 -10.01 -8.03 -3.03
CA HIS A 29 -9.05 -8.88 -3.72
C HIS A 29 -7.65 -8.57 -3.18
N GLY A 30 -7.18 -9.36 -2.24
CA GLY A 30 -5.92 -9.16 -1.53
C GLY A 30 -4.77 -9.96 -2.16
N ILE A 31 -3.72 -9.27 -2.60
CA ILE A 31 -2.49 -9.89 -3.09
C ILE A 31 -1.43 -9.89 -1.98
N GLY A 32 -0.85 -11.05 -1.70
CA GLY A 32 0.24 -11.24 -0.74
C GLY A 32 1.12 -12.42 -1.15
N ARG A 33 2.33 -12.52 -0.61
CA ARG A 33 3.25 -13.64 -0.92
C ARG A 33 2.84 -14.95 -0.26
N SER A 34 2.17 -14.87 0.88
CA SER A 34 1.60 -15.99 1.64
C SER A 34 0.53 -15.44 2.55
N PHE A 35 -0.46 -16.23 2.88
CA PHE A 35 -1.48 -15.89 3.86
C PHE A 35 -1.44 -16.88 5.02
N ASP A 36 -1.84 -16.42 6.19
CA ASP A 36 -1.96 -17.27 7.37
C ASP A 36 -3.25 -18.10 7.23
N GLU A 37 -3.09 -19.42 7.16
CA GLU A 37 -4.22 -20.35 7.01
C GLU A 37 -5.01 -20.55 8.31
N GLU A 38 -4.43 -20.18 9.45
CA GLU A 38 -5.12 -20.24 10.76
C GLU A 38 -6.03 -19.02 10.99
N LEU A 39 -5.82 -17.94 10.22
CA LEU A 39 -6.63 -16.74 10.32
C LEU A 39 -7.95 -16.90 9.55
N SER A 40 -9.07 -16.62 10.23
CA SER A 40 -10.38 -16.58 9.59
C SER A 40 -10.53 -15.31 8.75
N TYR A 41 -10.77 -15.46 7.46
CA TYR A 41 -11.02 -14.36 6.53
C TYR A 41 -12.53 -14.27 6.23
N PRO A 42 -13.10 -13.06 6.12
CA PRO A 42 -14.47 -12.87 5.64
C PRO A 42 -14.67 -13.45 4.22
N GLU A 43 -15.88 -13.92 3.90
CA GLU A 43 -16.21 -14.50 2.58
C GLU A 43 -15.93 -13.52 1.41
N ASN A 44 -16.10 -12.23 1.64
CA ASN A 44 -15.82 -11.17 0.67
C ASN A 44 -14.35 -10.72 0.64
N PHE A 45 -13.43 -11.46 1.30
CA PHE A 45 -12.00 -11.27 1.24
C PHE A 45 -11.35 -12.42 0.46
N HIS A 46 -11.03 -12.18 -0.81
CA HIS A 46 -10.38 -13.16 -1.70
C HIS A 46 -8.87 -13.00 -1.63
N ARG A 47 -8.15 -14.12 -1.41
CA ARG A 47 -6.69 -14.15 -1.22
C ARG A 47 -6.01 -14.65 -2.49
N TYR A 48 -4.97 -13.94 -2.94
CA TYR A 48 -4.16 -14.30 -4.09
C TYR A 48 -2.68 -14.33 -3.70
N CYS A 49 -2.07 -15.52 -3.76
CA CYS A 49 -0.65 -15.70 -3.45
C CYS A 49 0.21 -15.33 -4.66
N CYS A 50 0.87 -14.17 -4.59
CA CYS A 50 1.71 -13.66 -5.67
C CYS A 50 2.82 -12.75 -5.14
N ASP A 51 4.03 -12.91 -5.67
CA ASP A 51 5.08 -11.89 -5.57
C ASP A 51 4.85 -10.84 -6.65
N ILE A 52 4.47 -9.64 -6.26
CA ILE A 52 4.17 -8.54 -7.19
C ILE A 52 5.39 -8.05 -7.99
N THR A 53 6.59 -8.52 -7.66
CA THR A 53 7.83 -8.24 -8.41
C THR A 53 8.11 -9.26 -9.52
N ASP A 54 7.39 -10.38 -9.54
CA ASP A 54 7.37 -11.33 -10.64
C ASP A 54 6.28 -10.92 -11.65
N THR A 55 6.69 -10.28 -12.72
CA THR A 55 5.76 -9.74 -13.76
C THR A 55 4.88 -10.83 -14.36
N LYS A 56 5.42 -12.05 -14.57
CA LYS A 56 4.65 -13.16 -15.16
C LYS A 56 3.60 -13.67 -14.19
N ALA A 57 3.99 -13.94 -12.95
CA ALA A 57 3.06 -14.36 -11.91
C ALA A 57 1.99 -13.29 -11.66
N LEU A 58 2.38 -12.02 -11.59
CA LEU A 58 1.45 -10.91 -11.41
C LEU A 58 0.44 -10.83 -12.55
N THR A 59 0.86 -10.94 -13.82
CA THR A 59 -0.05 -10.92 -14.97
C THR A 59 -1.09 -12.03 -14.87
N GLN A 60 -0.69 -13.25 -14.52
CA GLN A 60 -1.61 -14.37 -14.35
C GLN A 60 -2.59 -14.12 -13.20
N THR A 61 -2.09 -13.64 -12.05
CA THR A 61 -2.92 -13.29 -10.89
C THR A 61 -3.94 -12.20 -11.23
N LEU A 62 -3.55 -11.18 -12.00
CA LEU A 62 -4.47 -10.11 -12.40
C LEU A 62 -5.54 -10.61 -13.38
N GLN A 63 -5.23 -11.57 -14.25
CA GLN A 63 -6.24 -12.21 -15.12
C GLN A 63 -7.25 -13.00 -14.28
N GLU A 64 -6.79 -13.75 -13.28
CA GLU A 64 -7.65 -14.46 -12.35
C GLU A 64 -8.54 -13.49 -11.56
N ILE A 65 -7.98 -12.42 -10.98
CA ILE A 65 -8.74 -11.39 -10.25
C ILE A 65 -9.82 -10.79 -11.15
N ARG A 66 -9.48 -10.43 -12.39
CA ARG A 66 -10.45 -9.87 -13.35
C ARG A 66 -11.60 -10.83 -13.66
N SER A 67 -11.37 -12.14 -13.67
CA SER A 67 -12.44 -13.12 -13.90
C SER A 67 -13.45 -13.19 -12.74
N HIS A 68 -13.09 -12.69 -11.56
CA HIS A 68 -13.97 -12.60 -10.39
C HIS A 68 -14.61 -11.22 -10.20
N MET A 69 -14.25 -10.24 -11.04
CA MET A 69 -14.85 -8.90 -11.02
C MET A 69 -15.86 -8.73 -12.15
N SER A 70 -16.92 -7.97 -11.92
CA SER A 70 -17.89 -7.59 -12.96
C SER A 70 -17.37 -6.51 -13.90
N GLU A 71 -16.36 -5.76 -13.46
CA GLU A 71 -15.75 -4.65 -14.20
C GLU A 71 -14.26 -4.93 -14.47
N PRO A 72 -13.68 -4.41 -15.54
CA PRO A 72 -12.28 -4.67 -15.90
C PRO A 72 -11.25 -4.04 -14.96
N ALA A 73 -11.69 -3.15 -14.07
CA ALA A 73 -10.85 -2.51 -13.05
C ALA A 73 -11.59 -2.41 -11.71
N PRO A 74 -10.86 -2.52 -10.57
CA PRO A 74 -11.45 -2.32 -9.26
C PRO A 74 -11.95 -0.89 -9.08
N ASP A 75 -12.86 -0.65 -8.13
CA ASP A 75 -13.28 0.69 -7.74
C ASP A 75 -12.17 1.42 -6.97
N ILE A 76 -11.42 0.64 -6.19
CA ILE A 76 -10.35 1.14 -5.32
C ILE A 76 -9.11 0.28 -5.52
N LEU A 77 -7.96 0.94 -5.74
CA LEU A 77 -6.65 0.29 -5.84
C LEU A 77 -5.78 0.77 -4.68
N ILE A 78 -5.34 -0.13 -3.81
CA ILE A 78 -4.53 0.21 -2.63
C ILE A 78 -3.16 -0.44 -2.73
N HIS A 79 -2.13 0.37 -2.82
CA HIS A 79 -0.73 -0.04 -2.83
C HIS A 79 -0.15 -0.02 -1.41
N SER A 80 -0.32 -1.13 -0.67
CA SER A 80 0.21 -1.29 0.69
C SER A 80 1.42 -2.21 0.79
N ALA A 81 1.73 -2.96 -0.28
CA ALA A 81 2.95 -3.78 -0.30
C ALA A 81 4.19 -2.91 -0.15
N GLY A 82 5.09 -3.34 0.72
CA GLY A 82 6.35 -2.63 0.94
C GLY A 82 7.37 -3.48 1.69
N VAL A 83 8.65 -3.20 1.42
CA VAL A 83 9.78 -3.78 2.14
C VAL A 83 10.69 -2.66 2.62
N GLY A 84 11.14 -2.76 3.88
CA GLY A 84 12.12 -1.88 4.49
C GLY A 84 13.38 -2.66 4.81
N LEU A 85 14.50 -2.29 4.18
CA LEU A 85 15.81 -2.88 4.43
C LEU A 85 16.76 -1.74 4.79
N TYR A 86 17.22 -1.78 6.04
CA TYR A 86 17.94 -0.69 6.68
C TYR A 86 19.40 -1.06 6.88
N GLY A 87 20.29 -0.08 6.86
CA GLY A 87 21.72 -0.23 7.07
C GLY A 87 22.50 0.94 6.45
N LEU A 88 23.83 0.96 6.67
CA LEU A 88 24.72 1.89 6.00
C LEU A 88 24.63 1.68 4.48
N GLN A 89 24.54 2.77 3.72
CA GLN A 89 24.28 2.70 2.27
C GLN A 89 25.35 1.90 1.51
N GLU A 90 26.60 2.01 1.93
CA GLU A 90 27.72 1.29 1.33
C GLU A 90 27.73 -0.21 1.63
N THR A 91 27.07 -0.65 2.71
CA THR A 91 26.97 -2.07 3.10
C THR A 91 25.69 -2.75 2.62
N LEU A 92 24.73 -1.98 2.11
CA LEU A 92 23.46 -2.52 1.67
C LEU A 92 23.62 -3.35 0.38
N ALA A 93 23.30 -4.63 0.44
CA ALA A 93 23.45 -5.54 -0.69
C ALA A 93 22.69 -5.05 -1.94
N PRO A 94 23.21 -5.25 -3.16
CA PRO A 94 22.53 -4.88 -4.40
C PRO A 94 21.13 -5.47 -4.52
N THR A 95 20.96 -6.74 -4.14
CA THR A 95 19.67 -7.44 -4.13
C THR A 95 18.64 -6.77 -3.21
N ASN A 96 19.08 -6.25 -2.06
CA ASN A 96 18.23 -5.53 -1.12
C ASN A 96 17.75 -4.20 -1.70
N ARG A 97 18.63 -3.46 -2.37
CA ARG A 97 18.26 -2.21 -3.06
C ARG A 97 17.25 -2.48 -4.18
N GLN A 98 17.49 -3.50 -5.00
CA GLN A 98 16.59 -3.90 -6.07
C GLN A 98 15.23 -4.33 -5.54
N ALA A 99 15.18 -5.12 -4.46
CA ALA A 99 13.94 -5.56 -3.84
C ALA A 99 13.09 -4.36 -3.38
N MET A 100 13.72 -3.35 -2.75
CA MET A 100 13.00 -2.13 -2.35
C MET A 100 12.46 -1.34 -3.55
N ILE A 101 13.27 -1.14 -4.59
CA ILE A 101 12.84 -0.40 -5.79
C ILE A 101 11.69 -1.14 -6.48
N ARG A 102 11.82 -2.44 -6.69
CA ARG A 102 10.80 -3.25 -7.37
C ARG A 102 9.48 -3.30 -6.59
N THR A 103 9.56 -3.54 -5.28
CA THR A 103 8.34 -3.68 -4.46
C THR A 103 7.69 -2.33 -4.16
N ASN A 104 8.49 -1.32 -3.74
CA ASN A 104 7.94 -0.08 -3.20
C ASN A 104 7.62 0.96 -4.27
N LEU A 105 8.20 0.86 -5.46
CA LEU A 105 8.06 1.87 -6.51
C LEU A 105 7.61 1.28 -7.84
N GLU A 106 8.34 0.31 -8.41
CA GLU A 106 8.06 -0.23 -9.75
C GLU A 106 6.70 -0.93 -9.78
N ALA A 107 6.41 -1.85 -8.85
CA ALA A 107 5.17 -2.60 -8.84
C ALA A 107 3.92 -1.71 -8.66
N PRO A 108 3.87 -0.70 -7.78
CA PRO A 108 2.78 0.27 -7.72
C PRO A 108 2.56 1.01 -9.05
N ILE A 109 3.62 1.42 -9.74
CA ILE A 109 3.53 2.09 -11.04
C ILE A 109 2.91 1.15 -12.08
N LEU A 110 3.43 -0.08 -12.18
CA LEU A 110 2.93 -1.09 -13.13
C LEU A 110 1.45 -1.41 -12.89
N LEU A 111 1.06 -1.69 -11.65
CA LEU A 111 -0.33 -1.99 -11.30
C LEU A 111 -1.26 -0.80 -11.56
N THR A 112 -0.82 0.41 -11.28
CA THR A 112 -1.59 1.62 -11.60
C THR A 112 -1.80 1.74 -13.11
N THR A 113 -0.75 1.54 -13.90
CA THR A 113 -0.81 1.60 -15.37
C THR A 113 -1.82 0.58 -15.93
N GLU A 114 -1.87 -0.61 -15.34
CA GLU A 114 -2.74 -1.71 -15.76
C GLU A 114 -4.24 -1.39 -15.62
N PHE A 115 -4.64 -0.59 -14.64
CA PHE A 115 -6.04 -0.31 -14.35
C PHE A 115 -6.49 1.12 -14.69
N LEU A 116 -5.56 2.07 -14.77
CA LEU A 116 -5.87 3.49 -14.93
C LEU A 116 -6.73 3.79 -16.17
N GLY A 117 -6.43 3.14 -17.29
CA GLY A 117 -7.20 3.35 -18.54
C GLY A 117 -8.68 3.00 -18.39
N PHE A 118 -8.99 1.87 -17.75
CA PHE A 118 -10.37 1.44 -17.49
C PHE A 118 -11.07 2.36 -16.48
N MET A 119 -10.37 2.77 -15.43
CA MET A 119 -10.89 3.73 -14.46
C MET A 119 -11.22 5.08 -15.13
N LYS A 120 -10.33 5.59 -16.00
CA LYS A 120 -10.56 6.84 -16.76
C LYS A 120 -11.77 6.72 -17.70
N GLN A 121 -11.95 5.59 -18.37
CA GLN A 121 -13.13 5.33 -19.23
C GLN A 121 -14.43 5.36 -18.43
N ARG A 122 -14.45 4.72 -17.27
CA ARG A 122 -15.58 4.70 -16.32
C ARG A 122 -15.79 6.05 -15.64
N LYS A 123 -14.80 6.96 -15.67
CA LYS A 123 -14.75 8.24 -14.94
C LYS A 123 -14.93 8.09 -13.43
N SER A 124 -14.44 7.00 -12.89
CA SER A 124 -14.53 6.69 -11.46
C SER A 124 -13.39 5.75 -11.04
N GLY A 125 -12.79 6.03 -9.91
CA GLY A 125 -11.76 5.21 -9.29
C GLY A 125 -11.06 5.96 -8.16
N HIS A 126 -10.52 5.22 -7.20
CA HIS A 126 -9.70 5.78 -6.14
C HIS A 126 -8.41 4.97 -6.00
N ILE A 127 -7.26 5.62 -6.14
CA ILE A 127 -5.94 4.99 -6.00
C ILE A 127 -5.30 5.50 -4.72
N ILE A 128 -4.93 4.59 -3.83
CA ILE A 128 -4.33 4.91 -2.52
C ILE A 128 -2.93 4.32 -2.46
N PHE A 129 -1.94 5.16 -2.14
CA PHE A 129 -0.55 4.78 -1.98
C PHE A 129 -0.11 4.87 -0.52
N LEU A 130 0.44 3.77 0.03
CA LEU A 130 1.10 3.76 1.32
C LEU A 130 2.58 4.17 1.13
N SER A 131 2.87 5.46 1.29
CA SER A 131 4.22 6.00 1.32
C SER A 131 4.79 5.92 2.76
N SER A 132 5.43 6.95 3.24
CA SER A 132 6.00 7.06 4.59
C SER A 132 6.36 8.52 4.88
N VAL A 133 6.46 8.90 6.14
CA VAL A 133 7.07 10.20 6.53
C VAL A 133 8.50 10.35 6.00
N THR A 134 9.20 9.25 5.74
CA THR A 134 10.56 9.23 5.16
C THR A 134 10.60 9.66 3.70
N ALA A 135 9.45 9.81 3.03
CA ALA A 135 9.36 10.47 1.73
C ALA A 135 9.69 11.97 1.80
N LYS A 136 9.52 12.59 2.95
CA LYS A 136 9.71 14.03 3.21
C LYS A 136 10.78 14.35 4.24
N LYS A 137 11.17 13.36 5.04
CA LYS A 137 12.17 13.50 6.11
C LYS A 137 13.36 12.59 5.84
N SER A 138 14.55 13.04 6.20
CA SER A 138 15.73 12.19 6.17
C SER A 138 15.55 10.99 7.10
N ASN A 139 16.10 9.86 6.70
CA ASN A 139 16.10 8.62 7.48
C ASN A 139 17.50 8.01 7.45
N THR A 140 18.26 8.20 8.52
CA THR A 140 19.57 7.57 8.71
C THR A 140 19.40 6.04 8.61
N TYR A 141 20.30 5.37 7.90
CA TYR A 141 20.23 3.93 7.57
C TYR A 141 19.08 3.52 6.63
N GLY A 142 18.22 4.44 6.19
CA GLY A 142 17.09 4.20 5.30
C GLY A 142 17.15 4.96 3.98
N CYS A 143 18.33 5.32 3.47
CA CYS A 143 18.48 6.15 2.27
C CYS A 143 17.72 5.59 1.06
N ALA A 144 17.93 4.31 0.73
CA ALA A 144 17.27 3.68 -0.40
C ALA A 144 15.75 3.52 -0.17
N TYR A 145 15.34 3.16 1.06
CA TYR A 145 13.92 3.10 1.41
C TYR A 145 13.24 4.46 1.26
N GLY A 146 13.82 5.52 1.86
CA GLY A 146 13.30 6.88 1.73
C GLY A 146 13.20 7.35 0.28
N ALA A 147 14.20 7.04 -0.55
CA ALA A 147 14.18 7.35 -1.98
C ALA A 147 13.01 6.67 -2.71
N THR A 148 12.71 5.39 -2.41
CA THR A 148 11.55 4.71 -3.02
C THR A 148 10.23 5.34 -2.59
N LYS A 149 10.10 5.74 -1.32
CA LYS A 149 8.89 6.36 -0.80
C LYS A 149 8.70 7.80 -1.29
N ALA A 150 9.79 8.56 -1.47
CA ALA A 150 9.77 9.87 -2.11
C ALA A 150 9.38 9.78 -3.59
N GLY A 151 9.94 8.80 -4.33
CA GLY A 151 9.55 8.52 -5.71
C GLY A 151 8.08 8.17 -5.85
N LEU A 152 7.55 7.32 -4.94
CA LEU A 152 6.14 6.96 -4.92
C LEU A 152 5.22 8.17 -4.66
N LEU A 153 5.60 9.06 -3.73
CA LEU A 153 4.87 10.30 -3.45
C LEU A 153 4.87 11.22 -4.68
N SER A 154 6.01 11.39 -5.34
CA SER A 154 6.13 12.20 -6.56
C SER A 154 5.28 11.64 -7.70
N PHE A 155 5.28 10.31 -7.88
CA PHE A 155 4.42 9.63 -8.86
C PHE A 155 2.93 9.88 -8.57
N ALA A 156 2.50 9.71 -7.32
CA ALA A 156 1.11 9.90 -6.91
C ALA A 156 0.63 11.35 -7.15
N ASN A 157 1.46 12.35 -6.84
CA ASN A 157 1.13 13.75 -7.06
C ASN A 157 0.94 14.06 -8.55
N SER A 158 1.85 13.58 -9.41
CA SER A 158 1.75 13.74 -10.86
C SER A 158 0.52 13.02 -11.43
N LEU A 159 0.25 11.81 -10.92
CA LEU A 159 -0.93 11.02 -11.32
C LEU A 159 -2.24 11.72 -10.95
N PHE A 160 -2.31 12.36 -9.79
CA PHE A 160 -3.49 13.16 -9.40
C PHE A 160 -3.77 14.26 -10.42
N ASP A 161 -2.77 15.06 -10.77
CA ASP A 161 -2.94 16.14 -11.74
C ASP A 161 -3.34 15.63 -13.13
N GLU A 162 -2.81 14.48 -13.55
CA GLU A 162 -3.14 13.84 -14.82
C GLU A 162 -4.58 13.27 -14.85
N ALA A 163 -5.01 12.63 -13.75
CA ALA A 163 -6.19 11.77 -13.76
C ALA A 163 -7.45 12.41 -13.16
N ARG A 164 -7.32 13.47 -12.32
CA ARG A 164 -8.45 14.10 -11.63
C ARG A 164 -9.57 14.59 -12.56
N LYS A 165 -9.24 15.06 -13.76
CA LYS A 165 -10.22 15.50 -14.76
C LYS A 165 -11.07 14.35 -15.32
N ASN A 166 -10.61 13.12 -15.13
CA ASN A 166 -11.31 11.90 -15.47
C ASN A 166 -12.08 11.30 -14.28
N GLY A 167 -12.27 12.03 -13.19
CA GLY A 167 -12.98 11.55 -12.01
C GLY A 167 -12.19 10.58 -11.12
N ILE A 168 -10.86 10.50 -11.30
CA ILE A 168 -10.01 9.61 -10.51
C ILE A 168 -9.48 10.34 -9.28
N LYS A 169 -9.71 9.76 -8.11
CA LYS A 169 -9.12 10.21 -6.85
C LYS A 169 -7.77 9.54 -6.63
N VAL A 170 -6.81 10.30 -6.12
CA VAL A 170 -5.49 9.79 -5.75
C VAL A 170 -5.13 10.29 -4.36
N THR A 171 -4.79 9.37 -3.49
CA THR A 171 -4.43 9.67 -2.10
C THR A 171 -3.09 9.04 -1.75
N THR A 172 -2.23 9.79 -1.08
CA THR A 172 -0.99 9.27 -0.50
C THR A 172 -1.03 9.36 1.02
N LEU A 173 -0.92 8.23 1.68
CA LEU A 173 -0.75 8.16 3.13
C LEU A 173 0.74 8.11 3.47
N LEU A 174 1.15 8.91 4.44
CA LEU A 174 2.51 8.97 4.97
C LEU A 174 2.50 8.54 6.45
N PRO A 175 2.39 7.24 6.73
CA PRO A 175 2.52 6.76 8.10
C PRO A 175 3.93 6.97 8.63
N ASP A 176 4.01 7.30 9.90
CA ASP A 176 5.23 7.20 10.70
C ASP A 176 5.35 5.77 11.25
N MET A 177 6.21 5.58 12.23
CA MET A 177 6.51 4.27 12.82
C MET A 177 5.22 3.54 13.22
N THR A 178 4.97 2.43 12.55
CA THR A 178 3.80 1.57 12.75
C THR A 178 4.28 0.17 13.15
N LYS A 179 3.65 -0.44 14.13
CA LYS A 179 3.95 -1.80 14.60
C LYS A 179 3.65 -2.83 13.51
N THR A 180 4.65 -3.17 12.72
CA THR A 180 4.57 -4.14 11.63
C THR A 180 5.88 -4.93 11.49
N ASN A 181 5.86 -5.96 10.65
CA ASN A 181 7.06 -6.73 10.29
C ASN A 181 8.03 -5.97 9.35
N LEU A 182 7.77 -4.70 9.04
CA LEU A 182 8.64 -3.88 8.18
C LEU A 182 10.06 -3.77 8.74
N TYR A 183 10.20 -3.73 10.06
CA TYR A 183 11.47 -3.56 10.77
C TYR A 183 12.15 -4.88 11.17
N ARG A 184 11.70 -6.03 10.62
CA ARG A 184 12.25 -7.35 11.00
C ARG A 184 13.75 -7.47 10.77
N ASN A 185 14.28 -6.79 9.73
CA ASN A 185 15.70 -6.78 9.32
C ASN A 185 16.47 -5.54 9.82
N ALA A 186 15.88 -4.74 10.69
CA ALA A 186 16.53 -3.59 11.30
C ALA A 186 17.02 -3.94 12.72
N ASP A 187 18.03 -3.21 13.21
CA ASP A 187 18.54 -3.33 14.59
C ASP A 187 17.64 -2.63 15.61
N PHE A 188 16.46 -2.21 15.15
CA PHE A 188 15.47 -1.52 15.96
C PHE A 188 14.06 -2.01 15.64
N THR A 189 13.14 -1.74 16.55
CA THR A 189 11.71 -1.97 16.38
C THR A 189 10.90 -0.78 16.91
N ALA A 190 9.62 -0.74 16.61
CA ALA A 190 8.70 0.21 17.20
C ALA A 190 8.51 -0.11 18.70
N ASP A 191 8.57 0.92 19.55
CA ASP A 191 8.10 0.81 20.93
C ASP A 191 6.57 0.81 20.93
N GLU A 192 5.96 -0.26 21.40
CA GLU A 192 4.50 -0.44 21.39
C GLU A 192 3.72 0.63 22.16
N THR A 193 4.39 1.33 23.09
CA THR A 193 3.78 2.44 23.85
C THR A 193 3.87 3.78 23.13
N ALA A 194 4.55 3.83 21.98
CA ALA A 194 4.90 5.07 21.27
C ALA A 194 5.02 4.89 19.76
N CYS A 195 4.12 4.11 19.17
CA CYS A 195 4.01 3.89 17.72
C CYS A 195 2.54 3.84 17.30
N LEU A 196 2.32 3.83 15.99
CA LEU A 196 1.01 3.54 15.39
C LEU A 196 0.80 2.01 15.30
N PHE A 197 -0.46 1.61 15.23
CA PHE A 197 -0.87 0.25 14.92
C PHE A 197 -1.42 0.15 13.48
N PRO A 198 -1.40 -1.02 12.84
CA PRO A 198 -1.99 -1.22 11.53
C PRO A 198 -3.44 -0.77 11.43
N GLU A 199 -4.21 -0.94 12.49
CA GLU A 199 -5.62 -0.57 12.61
C GLU A 199 -5.83 0.94 12.49
N ASP A 200 -4.91 1.76 13.05
CA ASP A 200 -4.99 3.24 12.93
C ASP A 200 -4.93 3.68 11.47
N ILE A 201 -4.13 2.98 10.66
CA ILE A 201 -4.00 3.27 9.24
C ILE A 201 -5.23 2.73 8.47
N ALA A 202 -5.74 1.56 8.85
CA ALA A 202 -6.96 1.00 8.27
C ALA A 202 -8.17 1.90 8.51
N ASP A 203 -8.35 2.43 9.73
CA ASP A 203 -9.40 3.39 10.08
C ASP A 203 -9.26 4.71 9.30
N THR A 204 -8.02 5.16 9.10
CA THR A 204 -7.75 6.35 8.29
C THR A 204 -8.12 6.13 6.83
N ILE A 205 -7.81 4.96 6.26
CA ILE A 205 -8.21 4.61 4.89
C ILE A 205 -9.74 4.56 4.77
N SER A 206 -10.43 3.92 5.72
CA SER A 206 -11.89 3.89 5.77
C SER A 206 -12.48 5.32 5.81
N TYR A 207 -11.94 6.19 6.67
CA TYR A 207 -12.35 7.60 6.70
C TYR A 207 -12.17 8.28 5.33
N ILE A 208 -11.03 8.11 4.67
CA ILE A 208 -10.78 8.70 3.35
C ILE A 208 -11.80 8.20 2.32
N LEU A 209 -12.14 6.91 2.34
CA LEU A 209 -13.11 6.31 1.43
C LEU A 209 -14.55 6.75 1.72
N SER A 210 -14.85 7.22 2.94
CA SER A 210 -16.15 7.77 3.33
C SER A 210 -16.34 9.23 2.90
N CYS A 211 -15.28 9.93 2.47
CA CYS A 211 -15.37 11.31 2.00
C CYS A 211 -16.23 11.41 0.74
N GLY A 212 -17.02 12.48 0.64
CA GLY A 212 -17.88 12.73 -0.53
C GLY A 212 -17.14 12.76 -1.87
N ASP A 213 -17.87 12.51 -2.94
CA ASP A 213 -17.24 12.35 -4.27
C ASP A 213 -16.50 13.59 -4.78
N HIS A 214 -16.90 14.78 -4.33
CA HIS A 214 -16.26 16.05 -4.67
C HIS A 214 -14.98 16.34 -3.87
N ILE A 215 -14.65 15.48 -2.88
CA ILE A 215 -13.47 15.65 -2.03
C ILE A 215 -12.39 14.65 -2.46
N ASN A 216 -11.17 15.11 -2.63
CA ASN A 216 -9.98 14.26 -2.73
C ASN A 216 -9.01 14.64 -1.60
N VAL A 217 -8.74 13.71 -0.72
CA VAL A 217 -7.64 13.83 0.26
C VAL A 217 -6.36 13.47 -0.48
N THR A 218 -5.61 14.45 -0.95
CA THR A 218 -4.43 14.20 -1.78
C THR A 218 -3.29 13.57 -0.98
N GLU A 219 -3.11 14.03 0.25
CA GLU A 219 -2.05 13.57 1.14
C GLU A 219 -2.50 13.63 2.60
N LEU A 220 -2.11 12.64 3.38
CA LEU A 220 -2.33 12.62 4.82
C LEU A 220 -1.14 12.01 5.55
N THR A 221 -0.55 12.75 6.47
CA THR A 221 0.53 12.30 7.34
C THR A 221 -0.04 11.88 8.69
N ILE A 222 0.32 10.68 9.15
CA ILE A 222 -0.13 10.13 10.43
C ILE A 222 1.11 9.82 11.26
N GLN A 223 1.17 10.39 12.46
CA GLN A 223 2.28 10.21 13.39
C GLN A 223 1.75 9.81 14.76
N PRO A 224 2.47 8.97 15.50
CA PRO A 224 2.12 8.71 16.89
C PRO A 224 2.34 9.97 17.72
N GLN A 225 1.50 10.19 18.73
CA GLN A 225 1.66 11.32 19.66
C GLN A 225 3.01 11.32 20.36
N LYS A 226 3.53 10.12 20.64
CA LYS A 226 4.89 9.90 21.14
C LYS A 226 5.62 9.00 20.16
N HIS A 227 6.84 9.35 19.81
CA HIS A 227 7.67 8.55 18.90
C HIS A 227 8.87 8.01 19.67
N ARG A 228 8.99 6.69 19.74
CA ARG A 228 10.13 6.03 20.40
C ARG A 228 10.55 4.80 19.60
N ILE A 229 11.86 4.62 19.51
CA ILE A 229 12.52 3.47 18.90
C ILE A 229 13.13 2.62 20.00
N GLN A 230 12.90 1.31 19.96
CA GLN A 230 13.63 0.34 20.78
C GLN A 230 14.74 -0.30 19.96
N LYS A 231 15.94 -0.37 20.50
CA LYS A 231 17.01 -1.23 19.96
C LYS A 231 16.66 -2.68 20.25
N LYS A 232 16.90 -3.55 19.27
CA LYS A 232 16.81 -5.00 19.47
C LYS A 232 18.01 -5.52 20.22
#